data_b6d0640336fc549561edd09089638be8
#
_entry.id   b6d0640336fc549561edd09089638be8
#
_cell.length_a   1.000
_cell.length_b   1.000
_cell.length_c   1.000
_cell.angle_alpha   90.00
_cell.angle_beta   90.00
_cell.angle_gamma   90.00
#
_symmetry.space_group_name_H-M   'P 1'
#
loop_
_entity.id
_entity.type
_entity.pdbx_description
1 polymer ?
#
loop_
_entity_poly.entity_id
_entity_poly.type
_entity_poly.pdbx_seq_one_letter_code
_entity_poly.pdbx_strand_id
1 'polypeptide(L)'
;MTEKLFVANAREIQRSMKDSIKKLYEDQIVIAGLGKYFDIKRDSIVNKVTQSELIFVGLQDHTADSVKGLEAVDILLMEEAQSLSQRSLDLAIPSIRKPGSEIWALWNPTLDSDAIQRLLVSLQRSSPDDLDAMNVGVYENPFASPEAIKECERLKSDDPVKWGHVYGGQTIRIVEGAIYEKELSKAIDEKRVTSAIHYQADAQTILAFDLGRNDCTHVILGQHVGAKEKQIFWSYENSFQPFSHYIDEVKRTGCRIDSIILPHDARAKTISTIDTPEDMCRKAWPNATITVLKADSIELGIEHARKHFATVFIHPENAKSIYESLRRYRRKPLPIVGPSGEVLYGDPLHDQASHGGDAFRYWMQVVPIVKVDLSRLDSFNINHTNPFQRR
;
A
#
# COMPACT_ATOMS: atom_id res chain seq x y z
N MET A 1 9.88 0.97 45.98
CA MET A 1 10.81 1.88 45.29
C MET A 1 10.17 2.21 43.94
N THR A 2 10.01 3.47 43.64
CA THR A 2 9.47 3.91 42.36
C THR A 2 10.63 3.91 41.36
N GLU A 3 10.57 3.00 40.39
CA GLU A 3 11.58 2.86 39.35
C GLU A 3 11.51 4.00 38.33
N LYS A 4 12.66 4.47 37.81
CA LYS A 4 12.74 5.42 36.75
C LYS A 4 12.53 4.69 35.43
N LEU A 5 11.53 5.09 34.65
CA LEU A 5 11.24 4.53 33.32
C LEU A 5 11.48 5.57 32.24
N PHE A 6 11.99 5.10 31.10
CA PHE A 6 12.06 5.86 29.87
C PHE A 6 11.14 5.21 28.85
N VAL A 7 10.07 5.93 28.47
CA VAL A 7 8.99 5.44 27.61
C VAL A 7 8.98 6.22 26.29
N ALA A 8 8.96 5.53 25.19
CA ALA A 8 8.76 6.14 23.87
C ALA A 8 7.38 5.78 23.34
N ASN A 9 6.53 6.78 23.10
CA ASN A 9 5.30 6.62 22.37
C ASN A 9 5.55 6.92 20.88
N ALA A 10 5.26 5.98 20.02
CA ALA A 10 5.64 5.99 18.61
C ALA A 10 4.44 5.83 17.67
N ARG A 11 4.46 6.56 16.55
CA ARG A 11 3.58 6.37 15.37
C ARG A 11 4.41 6.46 14.09
N GLU A 12 3.81 6.12 12.95
CA GLU A 12 4.47 6.32 11.65
C GLU A 12 4.85 7.79 11.44
N ILE A 13 3.91 8.73 11.67
CA ILE A 13 4.12 10.17 11.46
C ILE A 13 4.02 10.93 12.79
N GLN A 14 5.09 11.63 13.17
CA GLN A 14 5.17 12.38 14.43
C GLN A 14 4.13 13.51 14.56
N ARG A 15 3.80 14.21 13.47
CA ARG A 15 2.89 15.38 13.51
C ARG A 15 1.51 15.02 14.06
N SER A 16 1.00 13.85 13.74
CA SER A 16 -0.33 13.39 14.22
C SER A 16 -0.38 13.11 15.73
N MET A 17 0.77 12.98 16.39
CA MET A 17 0.84 12.64 17.82
C MET A 17 0.65 13.82 18.74
N LYS A 18 1.15 15.00 18.34
CA LYS A 18 1.15 16.20 19.21
C LYS A 18 -0.27 16.67 19.54
N ASP A 19 -1.17 16.58 18.57
CA ASP A 19 -2.53 17.09 18.68
C ASP A 19 -3.54 16.05 19.24
N SER A 20 -3.15 14.79 19.33
CA SER A 20 -4.03 13.72 19.80
C SER A 20 -3.53 13.03 21.08
N ILE A 21 -2.43 12.28 20.99
CA ILE A 21 -1.97 11.43 22.11
C ILE A 21 -1.37 12.25 23.23
N LYS A 22 -0.50 13.21 22.92
CA LYS A 22 0.12 14.04 23.95
C LYS A 22 -0.95 14.80 24.75
N LYS A 23 -1.95 15.36 24.03
CA LYS A 23 -3.09 16.01 24.68
C LYS A 23 -3.89 15.05 25.58
N LEU A 24 -4.08 13.80 25.14
CA LEU A 24 -4.74 12.79 25.97
C LEU A 24 -3.99 12.55 27.29
N TYR A 25 -2.65 12.42 27.26
CA TYR A 25 -1.85 12.31 28.48
C TYR A 25 -1.99 13.55 29.37
N GLU A 26 -1.95 14.75 28.79
CA GLU A 26 -2.14 16.01 29.51
C GLU A 26 -3.50 16.04 30.21
N ASP A 27 -4.56 15.73 29.51
CA ASP A 27 -5.93 15.70 30.06
C ASP A 27 -6.06 14.65 31.17
N GLN A 28 -5.49 13.46 31.00
CA GLN A 28 -5.52 12.41 32.04
C GLN A 28 -4.73 12.81 33.27
N ILE A 29 -3.59 13.48 33.15
CA ILE A 29 -2.81 14.02 34.28
C ILE A 29 -3.64 15.03 35.05
N VAL A 30 -4.40 15.89 34.37
CA VAL A 30 -5.28 16.89 35.00
C VAL A 30 -6.47 16.21 35.70
N ILE A 31 -7.16 15.30 35.00
CA ILE A 31 -8.33 14.55 35.55
C ILE A 31 -7.92 13.77 36.80
N ALA A 32 -6.75 13.15 36.80
CA ALA A 32 -6.23 12.41 37.95
C ALA A 32 -5.71 13.29 39.10
N GLY A 33 -5.69 14.62 38.94
CA GLY A 33 -5.16 15.55 39.94
C GLY A 33 -3.65 15.47 40.13
N LEU A 34 -2.91 14.95 39.12
CA LEU A 34 -1.49 14.66 39.21
C LEU A 34 -0.59 15.79 38.67
N GLY A 35 -1.13 16.92 38.24
CA GLY A 35 -0.38 17.99 37.57
C GLY A 35 0.85 18.49 38.33
N LYS A 36 0.82 18.50 39.67
CA LYS A 36 1.97 18.91 40.52
C LYS A 36 3.17 17.97 40.41
N TYR A 37 2.97 16.72 39.98
CA TYR A 37 4.01 15.70 39.87
C TYR A 37 4.61 15.58 38.48
N PHE A 38 4.04 16.24 37.47
CA PHE A 38 4.49 16.17 36.10
C PHE A 38 4.96 17.54 35.58
N ASP A 39 5.98 17.49 34.74
CA ASP A 39 6.48 18.61 33.95
C ASP A 39 6.16 18.31 32.48
N ILE A 40 5.24 19.08 31.90
CA ILE A 40 4.78 18.91 30.53
C ILE A 40 5.58 19.82 29.64
N LYS A 41 6.53 19.26 28.88
CA LYS A 41 7.37 19.97 27.92
C LYS A 41 6.79 19.89 26.50
N ARG A 42 7.41 20.60 25.58
CA ARG A 42 6.98 20.57 24.17
C ARG A 42 6.98 19.18 23.55
N ASP A 43 8.01 18.40 23.79
CA ASP A 43 8.26 17.11 23.12
C ASP A 43 8.39 15.92 24.12
N SER A 44 8.18 16.17 25.40
CA SER A 44 8.19 15.13 26.44
C SER A 44 7.33 15.47 27.66
N ILE A 45 7.04 14.46 28.47
CA ILE A 45 6.40 14.58 29.78
C ILE A 45 7.31 13.91 30.81
N VAL A 46 7.68 14.64 31.86
CA VAL A 46 8.62 14.15 32.88
C VAL A 46 7.90 14.06 34.23
N ASN A 47 8.00 12.92 34.90
CA ASN A 47 7.58 12.77 36.27
C ASN A 47 8.66 13.36 37.22
N LYS A 48 8.32 14.38 37.99
CA LYS A 48 9.24 15.10 38.91
C LYS A 48 9.74 14.25 40.06
N VAL A 49 8.99 13.22 40.44
CA VAL A 49 9.33 12.33 41.57
C VAL A 49 10.26 11.22 41.14
N THR A 50 9.88 10.46 40.12
CA THR A 50 10.63 9.29 39.64
C THR A 50 11.71 9.64 38.64
N GLN A 51 11.65 10.84 38.01
CA GLN A 51 12.44 11.25 36.86
C GLN A 51 12.18 10.36 35.63
N SER A 52 11.06 9.66 35.60
CA SER A 52 10.58 8.95 34.42
C SER A 52 10.22 9.94 33.34
N GLU A 53 10.54 9.58 32.09
CA GLU A 53 10.30 10.45 30.93
C GLU A 53 9.53 9.70 29.85
N LEU A 54 8.52 10.36 29.29
CA LEU A 54 7.75 9.92 28.14
C LEU A 54 8.07 10.86 26.97
N ILE A 55 8.58 10.30 25.87
CA ILE A 55 8.86 11.02 24.61
C ILE A 55 7.90 10.60 23.49
N PHE A 56 7.75 11.45 22.46
CA PHE A 56 6.87 11.22 21.32
C PHE A 56 7.69 11.17 20.03
N VAL A 57 7.62 10.05 19.28
CA VAL A 57 8.56 9.72 18.20
C VAL A 57 7.81 9.31 16.93
N GLY A 58 8.12 9.95 15.77
CA GLY A 58 7.68 9.47 14.45
C GLY A 58 8.67 8.45 13.90
N LEU A 59 8.21 7.33 13.37
CA LEU A 59 9.08 6.26 12.88
C LEU A 59 9.45 6.41 11.38
N GLN A 60 8.62 7.11 10.60
CA GLN A 60 8.82 7.26 9.14
C GLN A 60 10.15 7.95 8.79
N ASP A 61 10.53 8.98 9.55
CA ASP A 61 11.72 9.81 9.28
C ASP A 61 12.97 9.30 10.01
N HIS A 62 12.88 8.15 10.68
CA HIS A 62 14.03 7.60 11.39
C HIS A 62 15.08 7.06 10.43
N THR A 63 16.24 7.72 10.45
CA THR A 63 17.50 7.20 9.93
C THR A 63 18.15 6.31 11.00
N ALA A 64 19.11 5.46 10.60
CA ALA A 64 19.87 4.63 11.54
C ALA A 64 20.51 5.46 12.70
N ASP A 65 20.76 6.75 12.50
CA ASP A 65 21.31 7.64 13.54
C ASP A 65 20.26 8.16 14.53
N SER A 66 19.01 8.36 14.12
CA SER A 66 17.94 8.81 15.01
C SER A 66 17.36 7.69 15.88
N VAL A 67 17.56 6.45 15.48
CA VAL A 67 17.15 5.24 16.22
C VAL A 67 18.00 4.99 17.46
N LYS A 68 19.23 5.53 17.53
CA LYS A 68 20.12 5.43 18.72
C LYS A 68 19.47 5.96 20.00
N GLY A 69 18.49 6.85 19.91
CA GLY A 69 17.70 7.33 21.05
C GLY A 69 16.78 6.28 21.67
N LEU A 70 16.46 5.20 20.96
CA LEU A 70 15.57 4.14 21.42
C LEU A 70 16.30 3.01 22.19
N GLU A 71 17.62 2.93 22.16
CA GLU A 71 18.38 1.86 22.79
C GLU A 71 18.23 1.82 24.33
N ALA A 72 17.95 2.96 24.97
CA ALA A 72 17.78 3.09 26.41
C ALA A 72 16.31 3.02 26.87
N VAL A 73 15.38 2.81 25.97
CA VAL A 73 13.94 2.80 26.23
C VAL A 73 13.55 1.54 27.02
N ASP A 74 12.77 1.72 28.06
CA ASP A 74 12.18 0.64 28.83
C ASP A 74 10.92 0.10 28.17
N ILE A 75 10.08 1.01 27.63
CA ILE A 75 8.82 0.65 26.98
C ILE A 75 8.70 1.43 25.65
N LEU A 76 8.62 0.71 24.54
CA LEU A 76 8.20 1.26 23.25
C LEU A 76 6.71 1.01 23.09
N LEU A 77 5.88 2.06 23.10
CA LEU A 77 4.45 1.99 22.83
C LEU A 77 4.18 2.46 21.39
N MET A 78 3.77 1.55 20.53
CA MET A 78 3.40 1.83 19.13
C MET A 78 1.89 2.01 19.03
N GLU A 79 1.46 3.22 18.72
CA GLU A 79 0.06 3.61 18.57
C GLU A 79 -0.35 3.61 17.09
N GLU A 80 -1.61 3.25 16.82
CA GLU A 80 -2.11 3.09 15.45
C GLU A 80 -1.18 2.21 14.59
N ALA A 81 -0.71 1.10 15.19
CA ALA A 81 0.34 0.29 14.61
C ALA A 81 -0.05 -0.36 13.26
N GLN A 82 -1.34 -0.39 12.88
CA GLN A 82 -1.78 -0.78 11.54
C GLN A 82 -1.22 0.13 10.44
N SER A 83 -0.85 1.37 10.78
CA SER A 83 -0.29 2.33 9.83
C SER A 83 1.23 2.22 9.66
N LEU A 84 1.92 1.45 10.52
CA LEU A 84 3.37 1.30 10.49
C LEU A 84 3.84 0.56 9.24
N SER A 85 4.84 1.12 8.57
CA SER A 85 5.52 0.44 7.47
C SER A 85 6.40 -0.70 7.96
N GLN A 86 6.66 -1.69 7.09
CA GLN A 86 7.62 -2.76 7.41
C GLN A 86 8.99 -2.19 7.78
N ARG A 87 9.43 -1.16 7.05
CA ARG A 87 10.71 -0.48 7.31
C ARG A 87 10.76 0.13 8.71
N SER A 88 9.67 0.78 9.14
CA SER A 88 9.59 1.37 10.48
C SER A 88 9.71 0.30 11.58
N LEU A 89 9.05 -0.85 11.41
CA LEU A 89 9.17 -1.99 12.33
C LEU A 89 10.57 -2.59 12.31
N ASP A 90 11.17 -2.79 11.13
CA ASP A 90 12.51 -3.37 10.96
C ASP A 90 13.63 -2.49 11.57
N LEU A 91 13.38 -1.18 11.70
CA LEU A 91 14.29 -0.25 12.38
C LEU A 91 14.01 -0.14 13.88
N ALA A 92 12.75 0.00 14.28
CA ALA A 92 12.38 0.26 15.66
C ALA A 92 12.59 -0.97 16.59
N ILE A 93 12.08 -2.14 16.18
CA ILE A 93 12.12 -3.34 17.03
C ILE A 93 13.55 -3.76 17.41
N PRO A 94 14.51 -3.88 16.44
CA PRO A 94 15.89 -4.26 16.80
C PRO A 94 16.64 -3.20 17.61
N SER A 95 16.09 -1.99 17.72
CA SER A 95 16.71 -0.89 18.46
C SER A 95 16.35 -0.89 19.94
N ILE A 96 15.32 -1.61 20.34
CA ILE A 96 14.96 -1.82 21.73
C ILE A 96 15.84 -2.95 22.28
N ARG A 97 16.88 -2.59 23.04
CA ARG A 97 17.95 -3.52 23.47
C ARG A 97 18.19 -3.57 24.96
N LYS A 98 17.52 -2.72 25.73
CA LYS A 98 17.67 -2.71 27.16
C LYS A 98 17.12 -4.01 27.75
N PRO A 99 17.86 -4.73 28.63
CA PRO A 99 17.33 -5.92 29.29
C PRO A 99 16.04 -5.64 30.05
N GLY A 100 15.01 -6.45 29.83
CA GLY A 100 13.69 -6.29 30.44
C GLY A 100 12.82 -5.19 29.81
N SER A 101 13.23 -4.66 28.64
CA SER A 101 12.39 -3.74 27.88
C SER A 101 11.21 -4.44 27.23
N GLU A 102 10.13 -3.69 27.02
CA GLU A 102 8.87 -4.17 26.45
C GLU A 102 8.52 -3.38 25.20
N ILE A 103 7.82 -4.06 24.26
CA ILE A 103 7.23 -3.44 23.08
C ILE A 103 5.74 -3.66 23.12
N TRP A 104 4.98 -2.58 23.16
CA TRP A 104 3.53 -2.58 23.19
C TRP A 104 3.02 -2.04 21.85
N ALA A 105 2.14 -2.78 21.20
CA ALA A 105 1.51 -2.35 19.96
C ALA A 105 0.01 -2.30 20.11
N LEU A 106 -0.60 -1.16 19.80
CA LEU A 106 -2.03 -0.93 19.83
C LEU A 106 -2.52 -0.62 18.41
N TRP A 107 -3.47 -1.41 17.92
CA TRP A 107 -4.03 -1.19 16.60
C TRP A 107 -5.43 -1.76 16.44
N ASN A 108 -6.15 -1.21 15.47
CA ASN A 108 -7.35 -1.80 14.91
C ASN A 108 -6.96 -2.56 13.62
N PRO A 109 -7.13 -3.88 13.55
CA PRO A 109 -6.74 -4.66 12.38
C PRO A 109 -7.43 -4.13 11.12
N THR A 110 -6.66 -3.78 10.08
CA THR A 110 -7.22 -3.34 8.79
C THR A 110 -7.06 -4.43 7.75
N LEU A 111 -5.84 -4.70 7.29
CA LEU A 111 -5.57 -5.76 6.33
C LEU A 111 -4.68 -6.84 6.98
N ASP A 112 -4.85 -8.08 6.54
CA ASP A 112 -3.99 -9.19 6.91
C ASP A 112 -2.53 -8.99 6.48
N SER A 113 -2.33 -8.17 5.48
CA SER A 113 -1.01 -7.77 4.95
C SER A 113 -0.37 -6.58 5.69
N ASP A 114 -1.01 -5.97 6.68
CA ASP A 114 -0.40 -4.92 7.49
C ASP A 114 0.84 -5.46 8.19
N ALA A 115 1.90 -4.64 8.24
CA ALA A 115 3.19 -5.09 8.76
C ALA A 115 3.09 -5.62 10.21
N ILE A 116 2.34 -4.92 11.06
CA ILE A 116 2.10 -5.34 12.44
C ILE A 116 1.27 -6.62 12.53
N GLN A 117 0.29 -6.81 11.64
CA GLN A 117 -0.54 -8.02 11.62
C GLN A 117 0.29 -9.25 11.21
N ARG A 118 1.19 -9.09 10.23
CA ARG A 118 2.14 -10.15 9.86
C ARG A 118 3.13 -10.47 10.97
N LEU A 119 3.60 -9.43 11.67
CA LEU A 119 4.49 -9.60 12.82
C LEU A 119 3.80 -10.42 13.91
N LEU A 120 2.56 -10.08 14.28
CA LEU A 120 1.76 -10.83 15.24
C LEU A 120 1.68 -12.31 14.87
N VAL A 121 1.27 -12.62 13.63
CA VAL A 121 1.15 -14.02 13.15
C VAL A 121 2.51 -14.73 13.16
N SER A 122 3.60 -14.01 12.85
CA SER A 122 4.96 -14.56 12.90
C SER A 122 5.37 -14.91 14.34
N LEU A 123 5.17 -13.97 15.28
CA LEU A 123 5.53 -14.17 16.70
C LEU A 123 4.69 -15.25 17.36
N GLN A 124 3.41 -15.36 17.05
CA GLN A 124 2.54 -16.46 17.54
C GLN A 124 3.08 -17.84 17.17
N ARG A 125 3.82 -17.95 16.05
CA ARG A 125 4.41 -19.23 15.59
C ARG A 125 5.83 -19.45 16.12
N SER A 126 6.65 -18.40 16.19
CA SER A 126 8.08 -18.52 16.48
C SER A 126 8.45 -18.30 17.95
N SER A 127 7.69 -17.50 18.67
CA SER A 127 8.00 -17.07 20.06
C SER A 127 6.73 -16.84 20.87
N PRO A 128 5.84 -17.82 21.00
CA PRO A 128 4.56 -17.63 21.68
C PRO A 128 4.72 -17.28 23.17
N ASP A 129 5.80 -17.72 23.82
CA ASP A 129 6.07 -17.48 25.25
C ASP A 129 6.53 -16.04 25.52
N ASP A 130 7.01 -15.32 24.51
CA ASP A 130 7.43 -13.92 24.59
C ASP A 130 6.34 -12.96 24.09
N LEU A 131 5.17 -13.47 23.76
CA LEU A 131 4.07 -12.69 23.21
C LEU A 131 2.84 -12.76 24.09
N ASP A 132 2.37 -11.58 24.54
CA ASP A 132 1.02 -11.42 25.09
C ASP A 132 0.16 -10.66 24.07
N ALA A 133 -0.93 -11.28 23.61
CA ALA A 133 -1.81 -10.70 22.59
C ALA A 133 -3.28 -10.83 23.00
N MET A 134 -3.96 -9.70 23.08
CA MET A 134 -5.36 -9.62 23.51
C MET A 134 -6.18 -8.83 22.49
N ASN A 135 -7.36 -9.33 22.17
CA ASN A 135 -8.38 -8.59 21.42
C ASN A 135 -9.39 -8.02 22.44
N VAL A 136 -9.57 -6.70 22.42
CA VAL A 136 -10.49 -6.00 23.31
C VAL A 136 -11.62 -5.40 22.50
N GLY A 137 -12.82 -5.95 22.65
CA GLY A 137 -14.04 -5.46 22.00
C GLY A 137 -14.81 -4.43 22.83
N VAL A 138 -15.94 -3.97 22.31
CA VAL A 138 -16.79 -2.99 23.01
C VAL A 138 -17.36 -3.53 24.31
N TYR A 139 -17.58 -4.84 24.39
CA TYR A 139 -18.18 -5.46 25.59
C TYR A 139 -17.19 -5.63 26.74
N GLU A 140 -15.89 -5.71 26.43
CA GLU A 140 -14.82 -5.77 27.44
C GLU A 140 -14.44 -4.37 27.95
N ASN A 141 -14.92 -3.30 27.29
CA ASN A 141 -14.66 -1.93 27.72
C ASN A 141 -15.67 -1.49 28.80
N PRO A 142 -15.28 -1.38 30.09
CA PRO A 142 -16.19 -1.00 31.16
C PRO A 142 -16.69 0.45 31.06
N PHE A 143 -16.10 1.25 30.17
CA PHE A 143 -16.47 2.65 29.95
C PHE A 143 -17.26 2.83 28.62
N ALA A 144 -17.64 1.74 27.96
CA ALA A 144 -18.45 1.84 26.75
C ALA A 144 -19.81 2.46 27.06
N SER A 145 -20.21 3.49 26.31
CA SER A 145 -21.52 4.11 26.49
C SER A 145 -22.65 3.17 26.03
N PRO A 146 -23.87 3.30 26.61
CA PRO A 146 -25.03 2.57 26.11
C PRO A 146 -25.29 2.77 24.62
N GLU A 147 -25.01 3.96 24.11
CA GLU A 147 -25.14 4.31 22.69
C GLU A 147 -24.14 3.53 21.84
N ALA A 148 -22.89 3.40 22.27
CA ALA A 148 -21.86 2.62 21.57
C ALA A 148 -22.24 1.13 21.53
N ILE A 149 -22.77 0.58 22.62
CA ILE A 149 -23.24 -0.81 22.67
C ILE A 149 -24.44 -1.01 21.74
N LYS A 150 -25.41 -0.09 21.76
CA LYS A 150 -26.59 -0.14 20.87
C LYS A 150 -26.19 -0.10 19.38
N GLU A 151 -25.24 0.76 19.02
CA GLU A 151 -24.75 0.84 17.63
C GLU A 151 -23.98 -0.43 17.25
N CYS A 152 -23.20 -1.00 18.14
CA CYS A 152 -22.53 -2.28 17.94
C CYS A 152 -23.53 -3.40 17.63
N GLU A 153 -24.61 -3.51 18.42
CA GLU A 153 -25.66 -4.52 18.20
C GLU A 153 -26.43 -4.29 16.89
N ARG A 154 -26.74 -3.02 16.59
CA ARG A 154 -27.36 -2.67 15.31
C ARG A 154 -26.50 -3.11 14.13
N LEU A 155 -25.20 -2.76 14.13
CA LEU A 155 -24.30 -3.14 13.06
C LEU A 155 -24.11 -4.65 12.95
N LYS A 156 -24.10 -5.36 14.08
CA LYS A 156 -24.01 -6.83 14.11
C LYS A 156 -25.19 -7.50 13.40
N SER A 157 -26.38 -6.92 13.53
CA SER A 157 -27.58 -7.40 12.85
C SER A 157 -27.64 -7.02 11.40
N ASP A 158 -27.29 -5.77 11.06
CA ASP A 158 -27.46 -5.18 9.73
C ASP A 158 -26.35 -5.63 8.76
N ASP A 159 -25.10 -5.67 9.24
CA ASP A 159 -23.90 -6.03 8.45
C ASP A 159 -22.88 -6.77 9.31
N PRO A 160 -23.02 -8.10 9.47
CA PRO A 160 -22.11 -8.91 10.28
C PRO A 160 -20.65 -8.87 9.82
N VAL A 161 -20.39 -8.66 8.51
CA VAL A 161 -19.01 -8.56 7.96
C VAL A 161 -18.35 -7.28 8.41
N LYS A 162 -19.05 -6.16 8.26
CA LYS A 162 -18.58 -4.86 8.74
C LYS A 162 -18.44 -4.84 10.26
N TRP A 163 -19.37 -5.46 10.98
CA TRP A 163 -19.28 -5.63 12.43
C TRP A 163 -18.03 -6.39 12.84
N GLY A 164 -17.72 -7.50 12.15
CA GLY A 164 -16.52 -8.31 12.40
C GLY A 164 -15.23 -7.48 12.29
N HIS A 165 -15.18 -6.52 11.37
CA HIS A 165 -14.06 -5.60 11.23
C HIS A 165 -14.08 -4.50 12.32
N VAL A 166 -15.19 -3.78 12.46
CA VAL A 166 -15.25 -2.56 13.30
C VAL A 166 -15.18 -2.89 14.79
N TYR A 167 -15.85 -3.96 15.21
CA TYR A 167 -15.97 -4.35 16.62
C TYR A 167 -15.37 -5.71 16.96
N GLY A 168 -15.22 -6.58 15.98
CA GLY A 168 -14.73 -7.95 16.17
C GLY A 168 -13.22 -8.14 15.96
N GLY A 169 -12.48 -7.08 15.61
CA GLY A 169 -11.03 -7.16 15.39
C GLY A 169 -10.62 -8.01 14.17
N GLN A 170 -11.54 -8.21 13.22
CA GLN A 170 -11.25 -8.97 12.00
C GLN A 170 -10.66 -8.06 10.92
N THR A 171 -9.71 -8.60 10.16
CA THR A 171 -9.17 -7.92 8.98
C THR A 171 -10.18 -7.92 7.83
N ILE A 172 -10.12 -6.90 6.99
CA ILE A 172 -10.89 -6.81 5.75
C ILE A 172 -10.04 -7.20 4.54
N ARG A 173 -10.71 -7.59 3.44
CA ARG A 173 -10.01 -7.93 2.21
C ARG A 173 -9.55 -6.72 1.42
N ILE A 174 -10.35 -5.65 1.45
CA ILE A 174 -10.13 -4.40 0.70
C ILE A 174 -10.62 -3.26 1.59
N VAL A 175 -9.90 -2.14 1.62
CA VAL A 175 -10.29 -0.99 2.45
C VAL A 175 -11.57 -0.33 1.93
N GLU A 176 -12.40 0.18 2.83
CA GLU A 176 -13.62 0.91 2.48
C GLU A 176 -13.30 2.13 1.61
N GLY A 177 -14.07 2.33 0.54
CA GLY A 177 -13.86 3.40 -0.42
C GLY A 177 -12.72 3.17 -1.40
N ALA A 178 -12.17 1.96 -1.45
CA ALA A 178 -11.17 1.62 -2.46
C ALA A 178 -11.72 1.79 -3.88
N ILE A 179 -10.88 2.37 -4.74
CA ILE A 179 -11.27 2.74 -6.11
C ILE A 179 -11.69 1.51 -6.93
N TYR A 180 -11.01 0.39 -6.75
CA TYR A 180 -11.26 -0.86 -7.47
C TYR A 180 -11.91 -1.95 -6.60
N GLU A 181 -12.64 -1.57 -5.53
CA GLU A 181 -13.22 -2.49 -4.55
C GLU A 181 -14.09 -3.58 -5.20
N LYS A 182 -15.03 -3.17 -6.04
CA LYS A 182 -15.98 -4.08 -6.70
C LYS A 182 -15.27 -5.00 -7.70
N GLU A 183 -14.39 -4.44 -8.50
CA GLU A 183 -13.64 -5.14 -9.55
C GLU A 183 -12.65 -6.14 -8.94
N LEU A 184 -11.94 -5.74 -7.89
CA LEU A 184 -10.97 -6.59 -7.21
C LEU A 184 -11.64 -7.69 -6.37
N SER A 185 -12.74 -7.39 -5.67
CA SER A 185 -13.56 -8.40 -4.97
C SER A 185 -14.03 -9.49 -5.94
N LYS A 186 -14.57 -9.07 -7.09
CA LYS A 186 -14.98 -9.99 -8.14
C LYS A 186 -13.82 -10.82 -8.69
N ALA A 187 -12.62 -10.20 -8.85
CA ALA A 187 -11.43 -10.93 -9.29
C ALA A 187 -10.99 -11.99 -8.28
N ILE A 188 -11.10 -11.71 -6.97
CA ILE A 188 -10.80 -12.66 -5.89
C ILE A 188 -11.80 -13.82 -5.92
N ASP A 189 -13.10 -13.53 -5.99
CA ASP A 189 -14.16 -14.53 -5.98
C ASP A 189 -14.12 -15.43 -7.24
N GLU A 190 -13.77 -14.88 -8.39
CA GLU A 190 -13.56 -15.60 -9.66
C GLU A 190 -12.18 -16.28 -9.76
N LYS A 191 -11.36 -16.28 -8.70
CA LYS A 191 -10.01 -16.86 -8.64
C LYS A 191 -9.05 -16.31 -9.70
N ARG A 192 -9.22 -15.04 -10.10
CA ARG A 192 -8.29 -14.31 -10.98
C ARG A 192 -7.10 -13.71 -10.24
N VAL A 193 -7.16 -13.64 -8.90
CA VAL A 193 -6.00 -13.45 -8.04
C VAL A 193 -5.48 -14.84 -7.70
N THR A 194 -4.38 -15.25 -8.37
CA THR A 194 -3.93 -16.65 -8.35
C THR A 194 -2.43 -16.77 -8.60
N SER A 195 -1.78 -17.72 -7.92
CA SER A 195 -0.37 -18.08 -8.14
C SER A 195 -0.16 -18.93 -9.41
N ALA A 196 -1.22 -19.29 -10.13
CA ALA A 196 -1.13 -20.12 -11.33
C ALA A 196 -0.58 -19.37 -12.55
N ILE A 197 -0.57 -18.02 -12.53
CA ILE A 197 -0.04 -17.23 -13.64
C ILE A 197 1.48 -17.05 -13.49
N HIS A 198 2.17 -17.10 -14.64
CA HIS A 198 3.63 -16.93 -14.72
C HIS A 198 4.02 -16.38 -16.07
N TYR A 199 5.28 -15.95 -16.21
CA TYR A 199 5.80 -15.43 -17.45
C TYR A 199 5.71 -16.44 -18.59
N GLN A 200 5.22 -16.01 -19.76
CA GLN A 200 5.10 -16.79 -21.00
C GLN A 200 5.94 -16.11 -22.08
N ALA A 201 6.92 -16.83 -22.64
CA ALA A 201 7.90 -16.24 -23.58
C ALA A 201 7.29 -15.83 -24.94
N ASP A 202 6.16 -16.38 -25.31
CA ASP A 202 5.41 -16.12 -26.56
C ASP A 202 4.36 -15.00 -26.42
N ALA A 203 4.02 -14.61 -25.18
CA ALA A 203 3.10 -13.54 -24.91
C ALA A 203 3.78 -12.16 -24.96
N GLN A 204 2.99 -11.10 -25.28
CA GLN A 204 3.47 -9.72 -25.25
C GLN A 204 3.70 -9.27 -23.80
N THR A 205 4.95 -8.95 -23.46
CA THR A 205 5.32 -8.46 -22.14
C THR A 205 5.34 -6.93 -22.09
N ILE A 206 4.66 -6.37 -21.10
CA ILE A 206 4.46 -4.94 -20.91
C ILE A 206 5.04 -4.56 -19.55
N LEU A 207 5.92 -3.58 -19.57
CA LEU A 207 6.52 -2.94 -18.40
C LEU A 207 5.89 -1.56 -18.21
N ALA A 208 5.38 -1.26 -17.04
CA ALA A 208 4.88 0.06 -16.69
C ALA A 208 5.56 0.61 -15.44
N PHE A 209 5.80 1.91 -15.43
CA PHE A 209 6.35 2.64 -14.28
C PHE A 209 5.40 3.75 -13.85
N ASP A 210 5.30 3.94 -12.53
CA ASP A 210 4.97 5.22 -11.92
C ASP A 210 6.23 5.77 -11.26
N LEU A 211 6.64 6.99 -11.60
CA LEU A 211 7.95 7.54 -11.24
C LEU A 211 7.82 8.48 -10.03
N GLY A 212 8.27 8.04 -8.88
CA GLY A 212 8.46 8.91 -7.70
C GLY A 212 9.87 9.47 -7.64
N ARG A 213 10.02 10.78 -7.43
CA ARG A 213 11.34 11.41 -7.28
C ARG A 213 11.87 11.34 -5.85
N ASN A 214 11.03 11.69 -4.89
CA ASN A 214 11.34 11.71 -3.46
C ASN A 214 10.46 10.76 -2.66
N ASP A 215 9.65 9.98 -3.31
CA ASP A 215 8.70 9.02 -2.76
C ASP A 215 8.81 7.67 -3.50
N CYS A 216 7.71 6.94 -3.60
CA CYS A 216 7.72 5.58 -4.13
C CYS A 216 7.72 5.57 -5.67
N THR A 217 8.64 4.82 -6.29
CA THR A 217 8.52 4.39 -7.68
C THR A 217 7.91 3.00 -7.72
N HIS A 218 6.86 2.83 -8.51
CA HIS A 218 6.18 1.55 -8.68
C HIS A 218 6.38 0.97 -10.08
N VAL A 219 6.65 -0.34 -10.15
CA VAL A 219 6.95 -1.06 -11.39
C VAL A 219 6.02 -2.26 -11.53
N ILE A 220 5.45 -2.43 -12.72
CA ILE A 220 4.57 -3.55 -13.06
C ILE A 220 5.12 -4.28 -14.28
N LEU A 221 5.26 -5.61 -14.18
CA LEU A 221 5.42 -6.51 -15.32
C LEU A 221 4.16 -7.34 -15.51
N GLY A 222 3.60 -7.25 -16.70
CA GLY A 222 2.46 -8.06 -17.07
C GLY A 222 2.49 -8.46 -18.53
N GLN A 223 1.55 -9.31 -18.92
CA GLN A 223 1.46 -9.85 -20.27
C GLN A 223 0.04 -9.80 -20.80
N HIS A 224 -0.09 -9.60 -22.11
CA HIS A 224 -1.31 -9.92 -22.82
C HIS A 224 -1.20 -11.37 -23.31
N VAL A 225 -2.06 -12.24 -22.77
CA VAL A 225 -2.11 -13.66 -23.12
C VAL A 225 -3.34 -13.93 -23.97
N GLY A 226 -3.11 -14.42 -25.16
CA GLY A 226 -4.20 -14.57 -26.16
C GLY A 226 -4.85 -13.24 -26.51
N ALA A 227 -6.16 -13.27 -26.83
CA ALA A 227 -6.87 -12.09 -27.32
C ALA A 227 -7.47 -11.21 -26.20
N LYS A 228 -7.57 -11.71 -24.98
CA LYS A 228 -8.38 -11.05 -23.93
C LYS A 228 -7.70 -10.97 -22.55
N GLU A 229 -6.87 -11.93 -22.17
CA GLU A 229 -6.33 -11.99 -20.81
C GLU A 229 -5.17 -11.03 -20.61
N LYS A 230 -5.21 -10.34 -19.49
CA LYS A 230 -4.16 -9.43 -19.01
C LYS A 230 -3.64 -9.99 -17.70
N GLN A 231 -2.40 -10.46 -17.67
CA GLN A 231 -1.81 -11.12 -16.51
C GLN A 231 -0.70 -10.25 -15.93
N ILE A 232 -0.81 -9.84 -14.66
CA ILE A 232 0.25 -9.16 -13.91
C ILE A 232 0.94 -10.23 -13.06
N PHE A 233 2.13 -10.63 -13.47
CA PHE A 233 2.86 -11.73 -12.85
C PHE A 233 4.00 -11.28 -11.94
N TRP A 234 4.39 -9.98 -11.97
CA TRP A 234 5.42 -9.42 -11.11
C TRP A 234 5.21 -7.92 -10.92
N SER A 235 5.53 -7.43 -9.72
CA SER A 235 5.60 -6.01 -9.43
C SER A 235 6.66 -5.72 -8.37
N TYR A 236 7.15 -4.48 -8.36
CA TYR A 236 8.15 -4.01 -7.42
C TYR A 236 7.91 -2.54 -7.06
N GLU A 237 8.15 -2.20 -5.81
CA GLU A 237 8.13 -0.81 -5.35
C GLU A 237 9.31 -0.54 -4.44
N ASN A 238 9.85 0.67 -4.51
CA ASN A 238 10.86 1.16 -3.58
C ASN A 238 10.86 2.70 -3.59
N SER A 239 11.50 3.29 -2.57
CA SER A 239 11.65 4.74 -2.43
C SER A 239 13.13 5.11 -2.38
N PHE A 240 13.46 6.35 -2.77
CA PHE A 240 14.81 6.91 -2.67
C PHE A 240 15.90 6.14 -3.42
N GLN A 241 15.52 5.36 -4.44
CA GLN A 241 16.48 4.66 -5.30
C GLN A 241 16.66 5.40 -6.63
N PRO A 242 17.87 5.36 -7.24
CA PRO A 242 18.05 5.88 -8.59
C PRO A 242 17.27 5.04 -9.60
N PHE A 243 16.85 5.64 -10.70
CA PHE A 243 16.03 4.93 -11.71
C PHE A 243 16.73 3.69 -12.30
N SER A 244 18.08 3.69 -12.36
CA SER A 244 18.88 2.52 -12.73
C SER A 244 18.61 1.29 -11.85
N HIS A 245 18.36 1.48 -10.57
CA HIS A 245 18.02 0.40 -9.64
C HIS A 245 16.76 -0.36 -10.10
N TYR A 246 15.71 0.34 -10.51
CA TYR A 246 14.47 -0.28 -10.99
C TYR A 246 14.67 -1.01 -12.33
N ILE A 247 15.52 -0.47 -13.20
CA ILE A 247 15.93 -1.14 -14.44
C ILE A 247 16.63 -2.47 -14.13
N ASP A 248 17.53 -2.47 -13.14
CA ASP A 248 18.28 -3.66 -12.76
C ASP A 248 17.36 -4.71 -12.11
N GLU A 249 16.39 -4.29 -11.28
CA GLU A 249 15.38 -5.21 -10.72
C GLU A 249 14.54 -5.87 -11.83
N VAL A 250 14.10 -5.11 -12.83
CA VAL A 250 13.38 -5.69 -13.99
C VAL A 250 14.28 -6.65 -14.75
N LYS A 251 15.55 -6.32 -15.02
CA LYS A 251 16.50 -7.19 -15.72
C LYS A 251 16.75 -8.51 -14.99
N ARG A 252 16.75 -8.51 -13.65
CA ARG A 252 16.91 -9.73 -12.84
C ARG A 252 15.78 -10.73 -13.05
N THR A 253 14.60 -10.29 -13.49
CA THR A 253 13.50 -11.21 -13.82
C THR A 253 13.79 -12.09 -15.04
N GLY A 254 14.75 -11.69 -15.89
CA GLY A 254 15.08 -12.39 -17.15
C GLY A 254 14.01 -12.30 -18.23
N CYS A 255 12.94 -11.54 -18.01
CA CYS A 255 11.83 -11.43 -18.95
C CYS A 255 12.19 -10.57 -20.17
N ARG A 256 11.73 -10.97 -21.34
CA ARG A 256 11.76 -10.13 -22.55
C ARG A 256 10.73 -9.03 -22.40
N ILE A 257 11.10 -7.80 -22.72
CA ILE A 257 10.20 -6.64 -22.69
C ILE A 257 9.86 -6.23 -24.11
N ASP A 258 8.57 -6.24 -24.47
CA ASP A 258 8.07 -5.85 -25.78
C ASP A 258 7.56 -4.41 -25.81
N SER A 259 6.97 -3.94 -24.69
CA SER A 259 6.43 -2.58 -24.57
C SER A 259 6.73 -1.99 -23.21
N ILE A 260 7.05 -0.69 -23.19
CA ILE A 260 7.31 0.07 -21.96
C ILE A 260 6.38 1.28 -21.93
N ILE A 261 5.70 1.45 -20.80
CA ILE A 261 4.82 2.58 -20.55
C ILE A 261 5.43 3.44 -19.46
N LEU A 262 5.58 4.71 -19.77
CA LEU A 262 6.16 5.71 -18.89
C LEU A 262 5.15 6.85 -18.69
N PRO A 263 5.10 7.47 -17.49
CA PRO A 263 4.30 8.66 -17.26
C PRO A 263 4.84 9.87 -18.04
N HIS A 264 4.06 10.92 -18.14
CA HIS A 264 4.35 12.12 -18.92
C HIS A 264 5.64 12.86 -18.52
N ASP A 265 6.06 12.75 -17.27
CA ASP A 265 7.27 13.36 -16.71
C ASP A 265 8.56 12.55 -16.95
N ALA A 266 8.47 11.36 -17.56
CA ALA A 266 9.62 10.52 -17.89
C ALA A 266 10.61 11.18 -18.87
N ARG A 267 10.23 12.28 -19.52
CA ARG A 267 11.08 13.12 -20.38
C ARG A 267 11.74 14.27 -19.64
N ALA A 268 11.41 14.49 -18.38
CA ALA A 268 11.99 15.57 -17.60
C ALA A 268 13.46 15.28 -17.26
N LYS A 269 14.35 16.18 -17.64
CA LYS A 269 15.76 16.14 -17.21
C LYS A 269 15.87 16.61 -15.77
N THR A 270 16.65 15.91 -14.96
CA THR A 270 17.05 16.38 -13.65
C THR A 270 18.43 17.03 -13.72
N ILE A 271 18.73 17.93 -12.79
CA ILE A 271 20.03 18.63 -12.73
C ILE A 271 21.20 17.64 -12.56
N SER A 272 20.93 16.45 -12.01
CA SER A 272 21.93 15.43 -11.69
C SER A 272 22.08 14.30 -12.72
N THR A 273 21.21 14.24 -13.75
CA THR A 273 21.23 13.14 -14.73
C THR A 273 21.29 13.65 -16.16
N ILE A 274 22.23 13.10 -16.96
CA ILE A 274 22.36 13.40 -18.38
C ILE A 274 21.20 12.74 -19.17
N ASP A 275 20.82 11.52 -18.79
CA ASP A 275 19.78 10.72 -19.42
C ASP A 275 18.45 10.87 -18.72
N THR A 276 17.38 10.97 -19.48
CA THR A 276 16.01 10.89 -18.98
C THR A 276 15.63 9.43 -18.67
N PRO A 277 14.58 9.17 -17.85
CA PRO A 277 14.03 7.81 -17.67
C PRO A 277 13.68 7.15 -19.02
N GLU A 278 13.15 7.89 -20.00
CA GLU A 278 12.91 7.39 -21.36
C GLU A 278 14.21 6.95 -22.06
N ASP A 279 15.28 7.77 -21.98
CA ASP A 279 16.57 7.44 -22.59
C ASP A 279 17.19 6.18 -21.96
N MET A 280 17.09 6.07 -20.63
CA MET A 280 17.60 4.92 -19.89
C MET A 280 16.85 3.63 -20.24
N CYS A 281 15.52 3.68 -20.36
CA CYS A 281 14.72 2.56 -20.84
C CYS A 281 15.10 2.15 -22.28
N ARG A 282 15.30 3.13 -23.17
CA ARG A 282 15.70 2.87 -24.57
C ARG A 282 17.05 2.18 -24.68
N LYS A 283 18.00 2.57 -23.80
CA LYS A 283 19.31 1.89 -23.70
C LYS A 283 19.20 0.48 -23.12
N ALA A 284 18.33 0.30 -22.12
CA ALA A 284 18.16 -0.98 -21.45
C ALA A 284 17.44 -2.04 -22.30
N TRP A 285 16.47 -1.61 -23.10
CA TRP A 285 15.61 -2.46 -23.94
C TRP A 285 15.44 -1.85 -25.35
N PRO A 286 16.47 -1.91 -26.21
CA PRO A 286 16.48 -1.22 -27.50
C PRO A 286 15.40 -1.73 -28.47
N ASN A 287 14.91 -2.95 -28.28
CA ASN A 287 13.87 -3.56 -29.11
C ASN A 287 12.44 -3.35 -28.58
N ALA A 288 12.28 -2.74 -27.40
CA ALA A 288 10.96 -2.47 -26.83
C ALA A 288 10.34 -1.20 -27.44
N THR A 289 9.03 -1.23 -27.65
CA THR A 289 8.25 -0.04 -27.99
C THR A 289 8.03 0.79 -26.72
N ILE A 290 8.53 2.02 -26.70
CA ILE A 290 8.36 2.92 -25.56
C ILE A 290 7.23 3.91 -25.85
N THR A 291 6.25 3.96 -24.97
CA THR A 291 5.15 4.92 -24.99
C THR A 291 5.23 5.81 -23.75
N VAL A 292 5.42 7.11 -23.94
CA VAL A 292 5.29 8.11 -22.87
C VAL A 292 3.88 8.66 -22.94
N LEU A 293 3.12 8.45 -21.87
CA LEU A 293 1.73 8.89 -21.79
C LEU A 293 1.65 10.42 -21.76
N LYS A 294 0.56 10.96 -22.27
CA LYS A 294 0.22 12.36 -22.07
C LYS A 294 -0.36 12.54 -20.67
N ALA A 295 -0.22 13.75 -20.12
CA ALA A 295 -0.99 14.11 -18.93
C ALA A 295 -2.49 14.03 -19.26
N ASP A 296 -3.20 13.13 -18.61
CA ASP A 296 -4.62 12.88 -18.82
C ASP A 296 -5.36 12.87 -17.49
N SER A 297 -6.67 12.96 -17.55
CA SER A 297 -7.53 12.90 -16.37
C SER A 297 -7.35 11.56 -15.64
N ILE A 298 -7.07 11.64 -14.34
CA ILE A 298 -6.98 10.46 -13.46
C ILE A 298 -8.29 9.67 -13.51
N GLU A 299 -9.43 10.35 -13.51
CA GLU A 299 -10.76 9.74 -13.55
C GLU A 299 -11.00 8.94 -14.83
N LEU A 300 -10.66 9.49 -16.00
CA LEU A 300 -10.77 8.74 -17.27
C LEU A 300 -9.91 7.49 -17.28
N GLY A 301 -8.71 7.57 -16.71
CA GLY A 301 -7.82 6.41 -16.57
C GLY A 301 -8.38 5.35 -15.59
N ILE A 302 -9.00 5.77 -14.49
CA ILE A 302 -9.68 4.87 -13.54
C ILE A 302 -10.86 4.17 -14.21
N GLU A 303 -11.72 4.90 -14.92
CA GLU A 303 -12.86 4.34 -15.63
C GLU A 303 -12.44 3.35 -16.71
N HIS A 304 -11.37 3.67 -17.48
CA HIS A 304 -10.78 2.75 -18.43
C HIS A 304 -10.31 1.45 -17.77
N ALA A 305 -9.58 1.56 -16.65
CA ALA A 305 -9.10 0.41 -15.91
C ALA A 305 -10.26 -0.45 -15.38
N ARG A 306 -11.30 0.15 -14.79
CA ARG A 306 -12.51 -0.55 -14.32
C ARG A 306 -13.20 -1.33 -15.42
N LYS A 307 -13.42 -0.69 -16.59
CA LYS A 307 -14.08 -1.30 -17.74
C LYS A 307 -13.35 -2.58 -18.21
N HIS A 308 -12.04 -2.63 -18.08
CA HIS A 308 -11.21 -3.74 -18.55
C HIS A 308 -10.74 -4.68 -17.43
N PHE A 309 -11.09 -4.43 -16.17
CA PHE A 309 -10.63 -5.21 -15.02
C PHE A 309 -11.10 -6.68 -15.05
N ALA A 310 -12.24 -6.95 -15.70
CA ALA A 310 -12.78 -8.31 -15.83
C ALA A 310 -11.83 -9.30 -16.53
N THR A 311 -10.83 -8.79 -17.26
CA THR A 311 -9.83 -9.60 -17.97
C THR A 311 -8.49 -9.66 -17.25
N VAL A 312 -8.36 -9.03 -16.07
CA VAL A 312 -7.10 -8.93 -15.33
C VAL A 312 -6.95 -10.11 -14.37
N PHE A 313 -5.78 -10.74 -14.42
CA PHE A 313 -5.29 -11.72 -13.47
C PHE A 313 -4.07 -11.16 -12.74
N ILE A 314 -3.95 -11.43 -11.43
CA ILE A 314 -2.87 -10.90 -10.60
C ILE A 314 -2.24 -12.04 -9.80
N HIS A 315 -0.91 -12.13 -9.82
CA HIS A 315 -0.18 -13.07 -8.97
C HIS A 315 -0.03 -12.47 -7.56
N PRO A 316 -0.61 -13.06 -6.51
CA PRO A 316 -0.70 -12.43 -5.20
C PRO A 316 0.65 -12.23 -4.51
N GLU A 317 1.64 -13.14 -4.70
CA GLU A 317 2.95 -13.07 -4.06
C GLU A 317 3.97 -12.31 -4.92
N ASN A 318 4.15 -12.69 -6.20
CA ASN A 318 5.16 -12.08 -7.07
C ASN A 318 4.79 -10.67 -7.51
N ALA A 319 3.48 -10.38 -7.67
CA ALA A 319 2.95 -9.05 -7.92
C ALA A 319 2.32 -8.43 -6.67
N LYS A 320 2.90 -8.71 -5.50
CA LYS A 320 2.36 -8.31 -4.20
C LYS A 320 2.21 -6.82 -4.07
N SER A 321 3.20 -6.01 -4.50
CA SER A 321 3.13 -4.56 -4.32
C SER A 321 1.92 -3.96 -5.04
N ILE A 322 1.63 -4.37 -6.29
CA ILE A 322 0.43 -3.88 -6.98
C ILE A 322 -0.86 -4.43 -6.38
N TYR A 323 -0.89 -5.71 -5.99
CA TYR A 323 -2.07 -6.29 -5.36
C TYR A 323 -2.44 -5.53 -4.08
N GLU A 324 -1.47 -5.26 -3.21
CA GLU A 324 -1.66 -4.47 -1.99
C GLU A 324 -2.05 -3.01 -2.27
N SER A 325 -1.44 -2.39 -3.27
CA SER A 325 -1.82 -1.04 -3.68
C SER A 325 -3.29 -0.98 -4.13
N LEU A 326 -3.75 -1.93 -4.94
CA LEU A 326 -5.15 -1.96 -5.40
C LEU A 326 -6.15 -2.21 -4.26
N ARG A 327 -5.76 -2.93 -3.22
CA ARG A 327 -6.58 -3.14 -2.01
C ARG A 327 -6.74 -1.86 -1.18
N ARG A 328 -5.80 -0.90 -1.27
CA ARG A 328 -5.70 0.31 -0.44
C ARG A 328 -5.98 1.60 -1.21
N TYR A 329 -5.82 1.63 -2.52
CA TYR A 329 -5.99 2.81 -3.35
C TYR A 329 -7.44 3.28 -3.30
N ARG A 330 -7.66 4.35 -2.54
CA ARG A 330 -9.00 4.83 -2.16
C ARG A 330 -9.17 6.31 -2.44
N ARG A 331 -10.42 6.74 -2.40
CA ARG A 331 -10.78 8.14 -2.47
C ARG A 331 -10.73 8.79 -1.08
N LYS A 332 -10.48 10.08 -1.06
CA LYS A 332 -10.54 10.88 0.16
C LYS A 332 -12.00 11.01 0.60
N PRO A 333 -12.37 10.64 1.85
CA PRO A 333 -13.71 10.90 2.35
C PRO A 333 -13.93 12.40 2.47
N LEU A 334 -15.11 12.87 2.07
CA LEU A 334 -15.50 14.25 2.22
C LEU A 334 -16.10 14.49 3.62
N PRO A 335 -15.96 15.70 4.19
CA PRO A 335 -16.52 16.03 5.50
C PRO A 335 -18.04 16.23 5.50
N ILE A 336 -18.70 15.84 4.41
CA ILE A 336 -20.15 15.93 4.20
C ILE A 336 -20.71 14.52 3.97
N VAL A 337 -21.90 14.29 4.47
CA VAL A 337 -22.64 13.05 4.22
C VAL A 337 -23.71 13.25 3.14
N GLY A 338 -24.01 12.21 2.41
CA GLY A 338 -25.08 12.22 1.42
C GLY A 338 -26.46 12.25 2.07
N PRO A 339 -27.53 12.42 1.28
CA PRO A 339 -28.91 12.54 1.77
C PRO A 339 -29.38 11.34 2.61
N SER A 340 -28.81 10.16 2.37
CA SER A 340 -29.12 8.91 3.10
C SER A 340 -28.14 8.62 4.25
N GLY A 341 -27.24 9.58 4.57
CA GLY A 341 -26.23 9.42 5.61
C GLY A 341 -24.97 8.68 5.14
N GLU A 342 -24.84 8.40 3.85
CA GLU A 342 -23.67 7.73 3.26
C GLU A 342 -22.44 8.66 3.22
N VAL A 343 -21.24 8.08 3.37
CA VAL A 343 -19.97 8.79 3.19
C VAL A 343 -19.79 9.13 1.71
N LEU A 344 -19.61 10.41 1.43
CA LEU A 344 -19.25 10.88 0.09
C LEU A 344 -17.73 10.91 -0.06
N TYR A 345 -17.26 10.59 -1.26
CA TYR A 345 -15.83 10.53 -1.57
C TYR A 345 -15.48 11.55 -2.66
N GLY A 346 -14.32 12.20 -2.48
CA GLY A 346 -13.74 13.14 -3.43
C GLY A 346 -12.69 12.49 -4.34
N ASP A 347 -11.65 13.26 -4.62
CA ASP A 347 -10.51 12.81 -5.44
C ASP A 347 -9.78 11.62 -4.82
N PRO A 348 -9.02 10.85 -5.63
CA PRO A 348 -8.11 9.83 -5.11
C PRO A 348 -7.16 10.40 -4.05
N LEU A 349 -6.98 9.67 -2.96
CA LEU A 349 -6.02 10.04 -1.92
C LEU A 349 -4.61 9.82 -2.44
N HIS A 350 -3.77 10.85 -2.34
CA HIS A 350 -2.35 10.72 -2.67
C HIS A 350 -1.61 10.18 -1.43
N ASP A 351 -1.36 8.88 -1.44
CA ASP A 351 -0.60 8.15 -0.43
C ASP A 351 0.28 7.08 -1.12
N GLN A 352 0.93 6.21 -0.36
CA GLN A 352 1.78 5.16 -0.94
C GLN A 352 1.01 4.26 -1.93
N ALA A 353 -0.25 3.95 -1.67
CA ALA A 353 -1.06 3.11 -2.55
C ALA A 353 -1.41 3.78 -3.89
N SER A 354 -1.39 5.12 -3.95
CA SER A 354 -1.69 5.85 -5.18
C SER A 354 -0.66 5.58 -6.28
N HIS A 355 0.63 5.39 -5.92
CA HIS A 355 1.68 5.07 -6.89
C HIS A 355 1.43 3.74 -7.63
N GLY A 356 1.02 2.70 -6.90
CA GLY A 356 0.59 1.45 -7.53
C GLY A 356 -0.69 1.61 -8.33
N GLY A 357 -1.66 2.39 -7.83
CA GLY A 357 -2.89 2.72 -8.55
C GLY A 357 -2.62 3.41 -9.89
N ASP A 358 -1.67 4.34 -9.93
CA ASP A 358 -1.26 5.06 -11.13
C ASP A 358 -0.46 4.17 -12.09
N ALA A 359 0.49 3.37 -11.59
CA ALA A 359 1.19 2.38 -12.41
C ALA A 359 0.21 1.38 -13.06
N PHE A 360 -0.80 0.91 -12.31
CA PHE A 360 -1.86 0.05 -12.84
C PHE A 360 -2.67 0.73 -13.93
N ARG A 361 -3.10 1.96 -13.70
CA ARG A 361 -3.84 2.77 -14.65
C ARG A 361 -3.05 2.98 -15.95
N TYR A 362 -1.74 3.21 -15.87
CA TYR A 362 -0.86 3.32 -17.03
C TYR A 362 -0.72 1.99 -17.76
N TRP A 363 -0.49 0.91 -17.03
CA TRP A 363 -0.38 -0.43 -17.61
C TRP A 363 -1.65 -0.85 -18.36
N MET A 364 -2.84 -0.47 -17.85
CA MET A 364 -4.13 -0.77 -18.47
C MET A 364 -4.37 -0.06 -19.80
N GLN A 365 -3.67 1.02 -20.11
CA GLN A 365 -3.82 1.79 -21.35
C GLN A 365 -3.14 1.12 -22.57
N VAL A 366 -2.39 0.06 -22.39
CA VAL A 366 -1.71 -0.62 -23.50
C VAL A 366 -2.69 -1.37 -24.38
N VAL A 367 -2.59 -1.11 -25.67
CA VAL A 367 -3.32 -1.86 -26.69
C VAL A 367 -2.51 -3.13 -27.03
N PRO A 368 -3.14 -4.32 -27.09
CA PRO A 368 -2.46 -5.53 -27.54
C PRO A 368 -1.88 -5.37 -28.94
N ILE A 369 -0.62 -5.77 -29.14
CA ILE A 369 -0.07 -5.91 -30.48
C ILE A 369 -0.70 -7.16 -31.09
N VAL A 370 -1.66 -6.96 -31.99
CA VAL A 370 -2.23 -8.07 -32.76
C VAL A 370 -1.18 -8.48 -33.79
N LYS A 371 -0.46 -9.56 -33.55
CA LYS A 371 0.34 -10.23 -34.58
C LYS A 371 -0.62 -10.83 -35.60
N VAL A 372 -0.86 -10.14 -36.71
CA VAL A 372 -1.59 -10.69 -37.82
C VAL A 372 -0.67 -11.76 -38.46
N ASP A 373 -1.07 -13.00 -38.35
CA ASP A 373 -0.40 -14.09 -39.06
C ASP A 373 -0.69 -13.96 -40.57
N LEU A 374 0.21 -13.26 -41.26
CA LEU A 374 0.10 -13.05 -42.71
C LEU A 374 0.21 -14.36 -43.50
N SER A 375 0.71 -15.44 -42.92
CA SER A 375 0.81 -16.74 -43.61
C SER A 375 -0.56 -17.33 -43.95
N ARG A 376 -1.62 -16.89 -43.26
CA ARG A 376 -3.01 -17.27 -43.60
C ARG A 376 -3.63 -16.47 -44.74
N LEU A 377 -3.00 -15.36 -45.16
CA LEU A 377 -3.50 -14.58 -46.30
C LEU A 377 -3.08 -15.19 -47.65
N ASP A 378 -2.02 -15.96 -47.69
CA ASP A 378 -1.54 -16.63 -48.93
C ASP A 378 -2.47 -17.81 -49.34
N SER A 379 -3.40 -18.20 -48.48
CA SER A 379 -4.39 -19.24 -48.84
C SER A 379 -5.65 -18.70 -49.52
N PHE A 380 -5.82 -17.38 -49.61
CA PHE A 380 -6.87 -16.76 -50.40
C PHE A 380 -6.38 -16.51 -51.82
N ASN A 381 -6.35 -17.58 -52.63
CA ASN A 381 -6.18 -17.49 -54.08
C ASN A 381 -7.40 -16.74 -54.65
N ILE A 382 -7.28 -15.42 -54.78
CA ILE A 382 -8.25 -14.62 -55.54
C ILE A 382 -7.99 -14.95 -57.00
N ASN A 383 -8.72 -15.90 -57.54
CA ASN A 383 -8.82 -16.10 -58.96
C ASN A 383 -9.41 -14.83 -59.59
N HIS A 384 -8.55 -13.91 -60.02
CA HIS A 384 -8.94 -12.80 -60.87
C HIS A 384 -9.34 -13.34 -62.23
N THR A 385 -10.55 -13.80 -62.38
CA THR A 385 -11.21 -13.87 -63.68
C THR A 385 -11.54 -12.45 -64.09
N ASN A 386 -10.74 -11.91 -65.01
CA ASN A 386 -10.95 -10.58 -65.60
C ASN A 386 -12.28 -10.62 -66.41
N PRO A 387 -13.36 -9.88 -66.02
CA PRO A 387 -14.64 -9.92 -66.71
C PRO A 387 -14.68 -9.10 -68.02
N PHE A 388 -13.55 -8.51 -68.47
CA PHE A 388 -13.49 -7.63 -69.66
C PHE A 388 -12.75 -8.22 -70.85
N GLN A 389 -12.55 -9.54 -70.96
CA GLN A 389 -12.17 -10.17 -72.22
C GLN A 389 -13.39 -10.78 -72.91
N ARG A 390 -14.22 -9.93 -73.50
CA ARG A 390 -15.07 -10.27 -74.63
C ARG A 390 -15.10 -9.11 -75.67
N ARG A 391 -14.40 -9.38 -76.81
CA ARG A 391 -14.49 -8.79 -78.14
C ARG A 391 -14.06 -7.35 -78.29
#